data_2c088b047d9fefcadcd44605f6a95143
#
_entry.id   2c088b047d9fefcadcd44605f6a95143
#
_cell.length_a   1.000
_cell.length_b   1.000
_cell.length_c   1.000
_cell.angle_alpha   90.00
_cell.angle_beta   90.00
_cell.angle_gamma   90.00
#
_symmetry.space_group_name_H-M   'P 1'
#
loop_
_entity.id
_entity.type
_entity.pdbx_description
1 polymer ?
#
loop_
_entity_poly.entity_id
_entity_poly.type
_entity_poly.pdbx_seq_one_letter_code
_entity_poly.pdbx_strand_id
1 'polypeptide(L)'
;MWNQPEIKINLLLIRHGKTPSNREHRYLGVTEEALSGEGRKQLEILAEKGILKKPWLLFISPMLRCQESAGILFPGKKAYPIEEWREMNFGAYEGKNYEDLKNDSYYQKWIDSNGTLPFPEGESQQEYIKRCQRGLHAATKIIEGKITGEIADAAMPLSKSRITELREPEKLIAENQMTENPITESQPRNVTAVVHGGTIMALLHILAGGNYFDYQVKNGGGYCCKLRLCGEEWKLDSLEEIII
;
A
#
# COMPACT_ATOMS: atom_id res chain seq x y z
N MET A 1 -0.99 31.03 -18.33
CA MET A 1 -0.80 29.82 -17.54
C MET A 1 -2.06 28.98 -17.73
N TRP A 2 -2.00 27.86 -18.42
CA TRP A 2 -3.11 26.94 -18.56
C TRP A 2 -3.32 26.29 -17.20
N ASN A 3 -4.49 26.51 -16.59
CA ASN A 3 -4.87 25.84 -15.34
C ASN A 3 -5.01 24.35 -15.66
N GLN A 4 -4.05 23.52 -15.24
CA GLN A 4 -4.21 22.08 -15.34
C GLN A 4 -5.42 21.67 -14.48
N PRO A 5 -6.30 20.79 -14.98
CA PRO A 5 -7.48 20.39 -14.22
C PRO A 5 -7.09 19.75 -12.90
N GLU A 6 -7.73 20.19 -11.83
CA GLU A 6 -7.59 19.62 -10.50
C GLU A 6 -8.30 18.26 -10.44
N ILE A 7 -7.57 17.21 -10.07
CA ILE A 7 -8.11 15.86 -9.93
C ILE A 7 -8.33 15.56 -8.46
N LYS A 8 -9.57 15.30 -8.04
CA LYS A 8 -9.90 14.88 -6.68
C LYS A 8 -9.73 13.38 -6.53
N ILE A 9 -9.00 12.97 -5.48
CA ILE A 9 -8.66 11.56 -5.22
C ILE A 9 -8.99 11.21 -3.78
N ASN A 10 -9.73 10.12 -3.58
CA ASN A 10 -9.81 9.42 -2.31
C ASN A 10 -8.77 8.31 -2.34
N LEU A 11 -7.62 8.52 -1.71
CA LEU A 11 -6.56 7.53 -1.62
C LEU A 11 -6.73 6.70 -0.35
N LEU A 12 -6.92 5.40 -0.51
CA LEU A 12 -6.93 4.43 0.57
C LEU A 12 -5.59 3.70 0.61
N LEU A 13 -4.82 3.90 1.67
CA LEU A 13 -3.59 3.17 1.95
C LEU A 13 -3.91 2.02 2.91
N ILE A 14 -3.61 0.77 2.53
CA ILE A 14 -3.85 -0.43 3.36
C ILE A 14 -2.52 -1.15 3.57
N ARG A 15 -2.20 -1.45 4.84
CA ARG A 15 -1.10 -2.35 5.16
C ARG A 15 -1.51 -3.79 4.86
N HIS A 16 -0.63 -4.58 4.26
CA HIS A 16 -0.85 -6.02 4.02
C HIS A 16 -1.27 -6.75 5.31
N GLY A 17 -1.94 -7.88 5.17
CA GLY A 17 -2.33 -8.76 6.28
C GLY A 17 -1.12 -9.33 7.03
N LYS A 18 -1.36 -9.92 8.20
CA LYS A 18 -0.30 -10.52 9.03
C LYS A 18 0.45 -11.63 8.30
N THR A 19 1.76 -11.65 8.48
CA THR A 19 2.65 -12.75 8.11
C THR A 19 3.16 -13.46 9.37
N PRO A 20 3.80 -14.64 9.28
CA PRO A 20 4.46 -15.29 10.42
C PRO A 20 5.45 -14.37 11.13
N SER A 21 6.32 -13.68 10.37
CA SER A 21 7.31 -12.75 10.94
C SER A 21 6.66 -11.57 11.68
N ASN A 22 5.51 -11.07 11.23
CA ASN A 22 4.79 -10.01 11.95
C ASN A 22 4.30 -10.46 13.33
N ARG A 23 3.90 -11.73 13.47
CA ARG A 23 3.51 -12.29 14.77
C ARG A 23 4.69 -12.37 15.75
N GLU A 24 5.89 -12.60 15.24
CA GLU A 24 7.12 -12.70 16.03
C GLU A 24 7.84 -11.34 16.16
N HIS A 25 7.23 -10.25 15.67
CA HIS A 25 7.81 -8.90 15.67
C HIS A 25 9.19 -8.83 15.01
N ARG A 26 9.40 -9.62 13.93
CA ARG A 26 10.65 -9.63 13.17
C ARG A 26 10.65 -8.53 12.11
N TYR A 27 11.81 -7.95 11.87
CA TYR A 27 12.05 -7.09 10.72
C TYR A 27 11.85 -7.89 9.43
N LEU A 28 10.85 -7.54 8.66
CA LEU A 28 10.48 -8.20 7.41
C LEU A 28 10.42 -7.16 6.30
N GLY A 29 11.54 -6.93 5.64
CA GLY A 29 11.70 -5.97 4.57
C GLY A 29 11.66 -6.63 3.20
N VAL A 30 12.84 -6.84 2.62
CA VAL A 30 12.99 -7.41 1.26
C VAL A 30 12.71 -8.91 1.18
N THR A 31 12.69 -9.61 2.30
CA THR A 31 12.39 -11.03 2.38
C THR A 31 10.97 -11.31 1.92
N GLU A 32 10.80 -12.26 1.01
CA GLU A 32 9.48 -12.70 0.55
C GLU A 32 8.86 -13.65 1.57
N GLU A 33 7.67 -13.32 2.02
CA GLU A 33 6.88 -14.13 2.94
C GLU A 33 5.40 -14.00 2.60
N ALA A 34 4.69 -15.13 2.60
CA ALA A 34 3.26 -15.20 2.39
C ALA A 34 2.47 -14.75 3.63
N LEU A 35 1.20 -14.43 3.46
CA LEU A 35 0.29 -14.19 4.57
C LEU A 35 0.17 -15.43 5.47
N SER A 36 0.11 -15.23 6.78
CA SER A 36 -0.29 -16.28 7.71
C SER A 36 -1.76 -16.65 7.54
N GLY A 37 -2.17 -17.84 8.02
CA GLY A 37 -3.59 -18.21 8.04
C GLY A 37 -4.47 -17.20 8.80
N GLU A 38 -3.95 -16.67 9.92
CA GLU A 38 -4.62 -15.59 10.68
C GLU A 38 -4.76 -14.31 9.85
N GLY A 39 -3.68 -13.90 9.16
CA GLY A 39 -3.69 -12.70 8.33
C GLY A 39 -4.66 -12.81 7.15
N ARG A 40 -4.75 -13.98 6.50
CA ARG A 40 -5.74 -14.25 5.45
C ARG A 40 -7.16 -14.10 5.98
N LYS A 41 -7.48 -14.81 7.09
CA LYS A 41 -8.80 -14.78 7.69
C LYS A 41 -9.22 -13.37 8.12
N GLN A 42 -8.31 -12.58 8.68
CA GLN A 42 -8.57 -11.19 9.04
C GLN A 42 -8.99 -10.35 7.81
N LEU A 43 -8.28 -10.50 6.69
CA LEU A 43 -8.60 -9.77 5.46
C LEU A 43 -9.90 -10.25 4.81
N GLU A 44 -10.21 -11.55 4.90
CA GLU A 44 -11.48 -12.11 4.42
C GLU A 44 -12.67 -11.50 5.18
N ILE A 45 -12.59 -11.45 6.52
CA ILE A 45 -13.59 -10.79 7.35
C ILE A 45 -13.73 -9.31 6.98
N LEU A 46 -12.62 -8.63 6.71
CA LEU A 46 -12.65 -7.23 6.27
C LEU A 46 -13.37 -7.07 4.93
N ALA A 47 -13.05 -7.93 3.96
CA ALA A 47 -13.70 -7.92 2.64
C ALA A 47 -15.22 -8.20 2.76
N GLU A 48 -15.62 -9.14 3.64
CA GLU A 48 -17.02 -9.49 3.88
C GLU A 48 -17.83 -8.36 4.51
N LYS A 49 -17.21 -7.49 5.31
CA LYS A 49 -17.87 -6.29 5.86
C LYS A 49 -18.35 -5.31 4.78
N GLY A 50 -17.82 -5.38 3.56
CA GLY A 50 -18.23 -4.56 2.42
C GLY A 50 -17.99 -3.04 2.58
N ILE A 51 -17.17 -2.64 3.55
CA ILE A 51 -16.89 -1.22 3.84
C ILE A 51 -15.85 -0.61 2.89
N LEU A 52 -15.06 -1.44 2.22
CA LEU A 52 -14.05 -0.99 1.28
C LEU A 52 -14.70 -0.69 -0.07
N LYS A 53 -14.59 0.55 -0.51
CA LYS A 53 -15.07 0.95 -1.85
C LYS A 53 -14.24 0.28 -2.94
N LYS A 54 -14.90 -0.17 -4.02
CA LYS A 54 -14.21 -0.69 -5.21
C LYS A 54 -13.30 0.41 -5.78
N PRO A 55 -11.98 0.17 -5.91
CA PRO A 55 -11.07 1.19 -6.43
C PRO A 55 -11.23 1.36 -7.94
N TRP A 56 -11.13 2.61 -8.40
CA TRP A 56 -10.89 2.91 -9.82
C TRP A 56 -9.52 2.40 -10.24
N LEU A 57 -8.46 2.73 -9.48
CA LEU A 57 -7.11 2.18 -9.64
C LEU A 57 -6.67 1.50 -8.36
N LEU A 58 -6.05 0.33 -8.52
CA LEU A 58 -5.44 -0.44 -7.44
C LEU A 58 -3.93 -0.50 -7.67
N PHE A 59 -3.18 0.11 -6.77
CA PHE A 59 -1.72 0.00 -6.69
C PHE A 59 -1.32 -1.04 -5.65
N ILE A 60 -0.19 -1.70 -5.87
CA ILE A 60 0.36 -2.66 -4.90
C ILE A 60 1.88 -2.53 -4.80
N SER A 61 2.44 -2.84 -3.64
CA SER A 61 3.81 -3.31 -3.59
C SER A 61 3.91 -4.65 -4.32
N PRO A 62 4.96 -4.91 -5.11
CA PRO A 62 5.11 -6.16 -5.84
C PRO A 62 5.37 -7.38 -4.95
N MET A 63 5.54 -7.20 -3.63
CA MET A 63 5.83 -8.30 -2.70
C MET A 63 4.63 -9.21 -2.49
N LEU A 64 4.88 -10.51 -2.32
CA LEU A 64 3.86 -11.56 -2.25
C LEU A 64 2.74 -11.25 -1.23
N ARG A 65 3.10 -10.82 -0.02
CA ARG A 65 2.13 -10.48 1.05
C ARG A 65 1.16 -9.35 0.65
N CYS A 66 1.61 -8.40 -0.19
CA CYS A 66 0.75 -7.33 -0.70
C CYS A 66 -0.13 -7.83 -1.86
N GLN A 67 0.41 -8.66 -2.75
CA GLN A 67 -0.36 -9.28 -3.83
C GLN A 67 -1.49 -10.16 -3.27
N GLU A 68 -1.19 -11.03 -2.29
CA GLU A 68 -2.18 -11.87 -1.63
C GLU A 68 -3.25 -11.04 -0.90
N SER A 69 -2.83 -9.98 -0.18
CA SER A 69 -3.77 -9.08 0.49
C SER A 69 -4.71 -8.38 -0.48
N ALA A 70 -4.17 -7.86 -1.59
CA ALA A 70 -4.95 -7.22 -2.63
C ALA A 70 -5.91 -8.21 -3.31
N GLY A 71 -5.48 -9.46 -3.55
CA GLY A 71 -6.32 -10.51 -4.12
C GLY A 71 -7.51 -10.89 -3.25
N ILE A 72 -7.33 -10.87 -1.91
CA ILE A 72 -8.42 -11.12 -0.96
C ILE A 72 -9.38 -9.92 -0.88
N LEU A 73 -8.83 -8.70 -0.75
CA LEU A 73 -9.65 -7.49 -0.54
C LEU A 73 -10.39 -7.03 -1.81
N PHE A 74 -9.78 -7.25 -2.98
CA PHE A 74 -10.31 -6.76 -4.26
C PHE A 74 -10.26 -7.86 -5.34
N PRO A 75 -11.02 -8.96 -5.16
CA PRO A 75 -10.98 -10.11 -6.06
C PRO A 75 -11.35 -9.71 -7.49
N GLY A 76 -10.56 -10.22 -8.45
CA GLY A 76 -10.75 -9.94 -9.87
C GLY A 76 -10.33 -8.54 -10.35
N LYS A 77 -9.90 -7.64 -9.46
CA LYS A 77 -9.35 -6.34 -9.84
C LYS A 77 -7.90 -6.51 -10.32
N LYS A 78 -7.58 -5.92 -11.45
CA LYS A 78 -6.17 -5.79 -11.88
C LYS A 78 -5.47 -4.72 -11.04
N ALA A 79 -4.17 -4.91 -10.79
CA ALA A 79 -3.36 -4.00 -9.98
C ALA A 79 -2.12 -3.51 -10.74
N TYR A 80 -1.66 -2.33 -10.38
CA TYR A 80 -0.42 -1.71 -10.88
C TYR A 80 0.66 -1.86 -9.81
N PRO A 81 1.69 -2.70 -10.03
CA PRO A 81 2.80 -2.82 -9.11
C PRO A 81 3.67 -1.56 -9.18
N ILE A 82 4.06 -1.06 -8.01
CA ILE A 82 5.01 0.04 -7.87
C ILE A 82 6.26 -0.51 -7.15
N GLU A 83 7.33 -0.71 -7.89
CA GLU A 83 8.57 -1.31 -7.39
C GLU A 83 9.18 -0.51 -6.23
N GLU A 84 9.10 0.81 -6.29
CA GLU A 84 9.59 1.71 -5.27
C GLU A 84 8.83 1.60 -3.95
N TRP A 85 7.67 0.93 -3.92
CA TRP A 85 6.88 0.70 -2.71
C TRP A 85 7.13 -0.66 -2.04
N ARG A 86 8.20 -1.38 -2.41
CA ARG A 86 8.71 -2.49 -1.59
C ARG A 86 9.01 -1.99 -0.18
N GLU A 87 8.91 -2.87 0.83
CA GLU A 87 9.26 -2.50 2.21
C GLU A 87 10.73 -2.08 2.32
N MET A 88 11.07 -1.39 3.38
CA MET A 88 12.44 -1.01 3.71
C MET A 88 13.36 -2.23 3.73
N ASN A 89 14.54 -2.10 3.16
CA ASN A 89 15.59 -3.10 3.29
C ASN A 89 16.22 -3.00 4.68
N PHE A 90 15.94 -3.97 5.54
CA PHE A 90 16.52 -4.03 6.88
C PHE A 90 17.92 -4.64 6.93
N GLY A 91 18.50 -5.02 5.79
CA GLY A 91 19.87 -5.50 5.65
C GLY A 91 20.20 -6.66 6.57
N ALA A 92 21.25 -6.54 7.37
CA ALA A 92 21.70 -7.57 8.30
C ALA A 92 20.68 -7.87 9.45
N TYR A 93 19.62 -7.06 9.57
CA TYR A 93 18.56 -7.25 10.58
C TYR A 93 17.30 -7.92 10.04
N GLU A 94 17.27 -8.27 8.75
CA GLU A 94 16.18 -9.08 8.20
C GLU A 94 15.97 -10.37 9.01
N GLY A 95 14.71 -10.67 9.34
CA GLY A 95 14.32 -11.84 10.11
C GLY A 95 14.63 -11.81 11.61
N LYS A 96 15.30 -10.76 12.12
CA LYS A 96 15.59 -10.57 13.53
C LYS A 96 14.51 -9.75 14.22
N ASN A 97 14.36 -9.91 15.53
CA ASN A 97 13.50 -9.09 16.37
C ASN A 97 14.31 -8.38 17.47
N TYR A 98 13.62 -7.66 18.34
CA TYR A 98 14.25 -6.94 19.44
C TYR A 98 15.07 -7.86 20.36
N GLU A 99 14.56 -9.06 20.67
CA GLU A 99 15.26 -10.02 21.55
C GLU A 99 16.58 -10.49 20.93
N ASP A 100 16.59 -10.69 19.61
CA ASP A 100 17.79 -11.08 18.87
C ASP A 100 18.82 -9.94 18.81
N LEU A 101 18.37 -8.68 18.87
CA LEU A 101 19.19 -7.48 18.63
C LEU A 101 19.49 -6.65 19.88
N LYS A 102 18.85 -6.89 21.01
CA LYS A 102 18.97 -6.06 22.23
C LYS A 102 20.41 -5.88 22.75
N ASN A 103 21.31 -6.81 22.45
CA ASN A 103 22.72 -6.76 22.83
C ASN A 103 23.64 -6.25 21.69
N ASP A 104 23.08 -5.90 20.54
CA ASP A 104 23.82 -5.34 19.42
C ASP A 104 24.05 -3.83 19.66
N SER A 105 25.30 -3.43 19.75
CA SER A 105 25.67 -2.05 20.06
C SER A 105 25.29 -1.07 18.96
N TYR A 106 25.23 -1.50 17.69
CA TYR A 106 24.78 -0.66 16.60
C TYR A 106 23.25 -0.52 16.61
N TYR A 107 22.54 -1.59 16.93
CA TYR A 107 21.08 -1.54 17.07
C TYR A 107 20.66 -0.55 18.15
N GLN A 108 21.38 -0.52 19.29
CA GLN A 108 21.12 0.48 20.33
C GLN A 108 21.35 1.91 19.82
N LYS A 109 22.42 2.17 19.08
CA LYS A 109 22.66 3.48 18.43
C LYS A 109 21.57 3.85 17.42
N TRP A 110 21.07 2.85 16.69
CA TRP A 110 19.96 3.05 15.76
C TRP A 110 18.68 3.45 16.50
N ILE A 111 18.36 2.82 17.64
CA ILE A 111 17.23 3.23 18.50
C ILE A 111 17.43 4.65 19.01
N ASP A 112 18.61 4.95 19.57
CA ASP A 112 18.92 6.28 20.14
C ASP A 112 18.86 7.39 19.09
N SER A 113 19.07 7.05 17.82
CA SER A 113 18.91 7.96 16.68
C SER A 113 17.46 8.19 16.24
N ASN A 114 16.49 7.60 16.91
CA ASN A 114 15.09 7.51 16.44
C ASN A 114 14.97 6.89 15.03
N GLY A 115 15.76 5.87 14.72
CA GLY A 115 15.71 5.15 13.45
C GLY A 115 16.23 5.93 12.24
N THR A 116 16.98 7.02 12.45
CA THR A 116 17.54 7.83 11.35
C THR A 116 18.84 7.26 10.77
N LEU A 117 19.57 6.48 11.56
CA LEU A 117 20.75 5.75 11.05
C LEU A 117 20.32 4.67 10.05
N PRO A 118 21.15 4.34 9.04
CA PRO A 118 20.86 3.25 8.13
C PRO A 118 20.89 1.90 8.87
N PHE A 119 20.15 0.93 8.39
CA PHE A 119 20.37 -0.46 8.80
C PHE A 119 21.71 -0.97 8.23
N PRO A 120 22.48 -1.78 8.97
CA PRO A 120 23.68 -2.38 8.41
C PRO A 120 23.36 -3.16 7.12
N GLU A 121 24.02 -2.86 6.03
CA GLU A 121 23.76 -3.43 4.70
C GLU A 121 22.33 -3.18 4.15
N GLY A 122 21.62 -2.23 4.73
CA GLY A 122 20.24 -1.90 4.40
C GLY A 122 20.04 -0.41 4.09
N GLU A 123 18.79 0.03 4.13
CA GLU A 123 18.40 1.42 3.86
C GLU A 123 18.37 2.27 5.13
N SER A 124 18.66 3.55 4.99
CA SER A 124 18.27 4.57 5.97
C SER A 124 16.82 4.98 5.76
N GLN A 125 16.19 5.53 6.80
CA GLN A 125 14.85 6.11 6.70
C GLN A 125 14.74 7.15 5.57
N GLN A 126 15.77 7.99 5.42
CA GLN A 126 15.78 9.04 4.39
C GLN A 126 15.83 8.47 2.97
N GLU A 127 16.65 7.45 2.73
CA GLU A 127 16.73 6.76 1.43
C GLU A 127 15.40 6.09 1.09
N TYR A 128 14.78 5.46 2.08
CA TYR A 128 13.48 4.83 1.94
C TYR A 128 12.37 5.84 1.59
N ILE A 129 12.29 6.97 2.31
CA ILE A 129 11.33 8.04 2.01
C ILE A 129 11.53 8.57 0.59
N LYS A 130 12.77 8.82 0.16
CA LYS A 130 13.08 9.25 -1.22
C LYS A 130 12.65 8.20 -2.26
N ARG A 131 12.82 6.91 -1.95
CA ARG A 131 12.37 5.82 -2.82
C ARG A 131 10.83 5.80 -2.91
N CYS A 132 10.13 5.90 -1.80
CA CYS A 132 8.67 5.99 -1.77
C CYS A 132 8.13 7.22 -2.53
N GLN A 133 8.85 8.34 -2.48
CA GLN A 133 8.51 9.55 -3.25
C GLN A 133 8.60 9.31 -4.77
N ARG A 134 9.63 8.59 -5.25
CA ARG A 134 9.69 8.17 -6.66
C ARG A 134 8.50 7.27 -7.04
N GLY A 135 8.11 6.37 -6.15
CA GLY A 135 6.92 5.54 -6.34
C GLY A 135 5.63 6.36 -6.41
N LEU A 136 5.50 7.42 -5.60
CA LEU A 136 4.36 8.34 -5.68
C LEU A 136 4.33 9.06 -7.04
N HIS A 137 5.47 9.49 -7.55
CA HIS A 137 5.59 10.07 -8.89
C HIS A 137 5.19 9.05 -9.98
N ALA A 138 5.63 7.79 -9.89
CA ALA A 138 5.23 6.74 -10.82
C ALA A 138 3.70 6.50 -10.79
N ALA A 139 3.11 6.45 -9.60
CA ALA A 139 1.66 6.32 -9.44
C ALA A 139 0.90 7.52 -10.04
N THR A 140 1.43 8.75 -9.87
CA THR A 140 0.89 9.98 -10.49
C THR A 140 0.83 9.85 -12.01
N LYS A 141 1.92 9.42 -12.65
CA LYS A 141 1.96 9.23 -14.11
C LYS A 141 0.93 8.21 -14.59
N ILE A 142 0.70 7.14 -13.84
CA ILE A 142 -0.33 6.15 -14.18
C ILE A 142 -1.72 6.77 -14.05
N ILE A 143 -1.98 7.55 -13.00
CA ILE A 143 -3.26 8.25 -12.80
C ILE A 143 -3.53 9.20 -13.96
N GLU A 144 -2.59 10.06 -14.32
CA GLU A 144 -2.68 11.01 -15.42
C GLU A 144 -2.94 10.29 -16.74
N GLY A 145 -2.13 9.30 -17.08
CA GLY A 145 -2.27 8.55 -18.32
C GLY A 145 -3.57 7.76 -18.43
N LYS A 146 -4.17 7.35 -17.31
CA LYS A 146 -5.52 6.75 -17.29
C LYS A 146 -6.64 7.78 -17.49
N ILE A 147 -6.41 9.02 -17.13
CA ILE A 147 -7.35 10.11 -17.36
C ILE A 147 -7.29 10.56 -18.81
N THR A 148 -6.09 10.71 -19.38
CA THR A 148 -5.89 11.13 -20.77
C THR A 148 -6.13 10.01 -21.79
N GLY A 149 -6.20 8.75 -21.35
CA GLY A 149 -6.32 7.58 -22.23
C GLY A 149 -5.01 7.18 -22.92
N GLU A 150 -3.88 7.75 -22.51
CA GLU A 150 -2.57 7.55 -23.15
C GLU A 150 -1.83 6.28 -22.67
N ILE A 151 -2.18 5.74 -21.51
CA ILE A 151 -1.52 4.55 -20.96
C ILE A 151 -2.25 3.27 -21.36
N ALA A 152 -1.55 2.40 -22.09
CA ALA A 152 -1.95 1.02 -22.29
C ALA A 152 -2.05 0.28 -20.94
N ASP A 153 -2.91 -0.74 -20.85
CA ASP A 153 -3.21 -1.46 -19.60
C ASP A 153 -2.00 -2.31 -19.15
N ALA A 154 -1.07 -1.68 -18.43
CA ALA A 154 0.09 -2.34 -17.79
C ALA A 154 -0.26 -3.02 -16.45
N ALA A 155 -1.56 -3.07 -16.10
CA ALA A 155 -2.02 -3.70 -14.88
C ALA A 155 -1.90 -5.22 -14.95
N MET A 156 -1.37 -5.83 -13.89
CA MET A 156 -1.24 -7.28 -13.77
C MET A 156 -2.48 -7.91 -13.09
N PRO A 157 -2.89 -9.12 -13.48
CA PRO A 157 -3.88 -9.87 -12.74
C PRO A 157 -3.30 -10.28 -11.39
N LEU A 158 -4.08 -10.12 -10.33
CA LEU A 158 -3.73 -10.67 -9.02
C LEU A 158 -3.86 -12.18 -9.06
N SER A 159 -2.91 -12.90 -8.47
CA SER A 159 -2.98 -14.36 -8.36
C SER A 159 -4.26 -14.74 -7.61
N LYS A 160 -5.03 -15.69 -8.16
CA LYS A 160 -6.18 -16.26 -7.47
C LYS A 160 -5.66 -16.93 -6.21
N SER A 161 -6.06 -16.46 -5.03
CA SER A 161 -5.84 -17.24 -3.82
C SER A 161 -6.59 -18.58 -3.94
N ARG A 162 -6.03 -19.68 -3.39
CA ARG A 162 -6.68 -21.01 -3.42
C ARG A 162 -8.14 -21.03 -2.93
N ILE A 163 -8.58 -19.98 -2.28
CA ILE A 163 -9.94 -19.80 -1.76
C ILE A 163 -10.95 -19.46 -2.85
N THR A 164 -10.52 -18.85 -3.97
CA THR A 164 -11.40 -18.55 -5.11
C THR A 164 -11.79 -19.84 -5.87
N GLU A 165 -11.08 -20.94 -5.69
CA GLU A 165 -11.42 -22.23 -6.30
C GLU A 165 -12.56 -22.97 -5.59
N LEU A 166 -12.93 -22.55 -4.37
CA LEU A 166 -14.01 -23.15 -3.57
C LEU A 166 -15.35 -22.41 -3.68
N ARG A 167 -15.40 -21.26 -4.33
CA ARG A 167 -16.65 -20.55 -4.64
C ARG A 167 -17.03 -20.81 -6.08
N GLU A 168 -18.18 -21.43 -6.28
CA GLU A 168 -18.72 -21.76 -7.61
C GLU A 168 -18.76 -20.51 -8.51
N PRO A 169 -18.29 -20.60 -9.78
CA PRO A 169 -18.14 -19.44 -10.66
C PRO A 169 -19.44 -18.79 -11.13
N GLU A 170 -20.59 -19.41 -10.89
CA GLU A 170 -21.87 -18.99 -11.49
C GLU A 170 -22.49 -17.73 -10.87
N LYS A 171 -22.14 -17.34 -9.65
CA LYS A 171 -22.68 -16.11 -9.02
C LYS A 171 -21.86 -14.84 -9.31
N LEU A 172 -20.64 -14.98 -9.78
CA LEU A 172 -19.73 -13.82 -10.01
C LEU A 172 -19.90 -13.16 -11.38
N ILE A 173 -20.56 -13.84 -12.33
CA ILE A 173 -20.69 -13.36 -13.72
C ILE A 173 -21.78 -12.29 -13.89
N ALA A 174 -22.79 -12.29 -13.03
CA ALA A 174 -23.94 -11.38 -13.15
C ALA A 174 -23.66 -9.94 -12.65
N GLU A 175 -22.64 -9.73 -11.81
CA GLU A 175 -22.35 -8.38 -11.23
C GLU A 175 -21.25 -7.60 -11.98
N ASN A 176 -20.57 -8.20 -12.96
CA ASN A 176 -19.44 -7.59 -13.65
C ASN A 176 -19.81 -6.78 -14.92
N GLN A 177 -21.10 -6.60 -15.20
CA GLN A 177 -21.57 -5.75 -16.34
C GLN A 177 -22.26 -4.47 -15.86
N MET A 178 -21.90 -3.91 -14.73
CA MET A 178 -22.23 -2.52 -14.49
C MET A 178 -21.26 -1.67 -15.32
N THR A 179 -21.77 -1.18 -16.43
CA THR A 179 -21.17 -0.11 -17.24
C THR A 179 -20.61 0.95 -16.30
N GLU A 180 -19.30 1.21 -16.39
CA GLU A 180 -18.69 2.37 -15.74
C GLU A 180 -19.45 3.60 -16.26
N ASN A 181 -20.32 4.16 -15.41
CA ASN A 181 -20.94 5.44 -15.73
C ASN A 181 -19.81 6.42 -16.07
N PRO A 182 -19.94 7.24 -17.11
CA PRO A 182 -18.94 8.24 -17.43
C PRO A 182 -18.73 9.10 -16.18
N ILE A 183 -17.55 8.97 -15.58
CA ILE A 183 -17.20 9.69 -14.36
C ILE A 183 -17.12 11.16 -14.77
N THR A 184 -18.06 11.97 -14.29
CA THR A 184 -18.01 13.42 -14.51
C THR A 184 -16.76 13.97 -13.83
N GLU A 185 -16.09 14.94 -14.44
CA GLU A 185 -14.83 15.57 -13.94
C GLU A 185 -14.91 16.08 -12.49
N SER A 186 -16.11 16.18 -11.92
CA SER A 186 -16.36 16.73 -10.59
C SER A 186 -16.29 15.72 -9.45
N GLN A 187 -16.33 14.39 -9.71
CA GLN A 187 -16.38 13.39 -8.64
C GLN A 187 -14.99 12.86 -8.28
N PRO A 188 -14.68 12.70 -6.97
CA PRO A 188 -13.40 12.17 -6.54
C PRO A 188 -13.23 10.71 -6.97
N ARG A 189 -12.04 10.35 -7.46
CA ARG A 189 -11.69 8.99 -7.89
C ARG A 189 -11.17 8.19 -6.70
N ASN A 190 -11.69 6.98 -6.51
CA ASN A 190 -11.20 6.08 -5.47
C ASN A 190 -9.94 5.35 -5.95
N VAL A 191 -8.82 5.62 -5.33
CA VAL A 191 -7.53 4.96 -5.57
C VAL A 191 -7.16 4.19 -4.30
N THR A 192 -6.72 2.95 -4.45
CA THR A 192 -6.27 2.15 -3.32
C THR A 192 -4.83 1.69 -3.54
N ALA A 193 -4.03 1.69 -2.49
CA ALA A 193 -2.69 1.11 -2.48
C ALA A 193 -2.57 0.09 -1.35
N VAL A 194 -2.25 -1.17 -1.69
CA VAL A 194 -1.96 -2.22 -0.71
C VAL A 194 -0.45 -2.36 -0.60
N VAL A 195 0.08 -1.92 0.52
CA VAL A 195 1.52 -1.71 0.74
C VAL A 195 1.96 -2.16 2.14
N HIS A 196 3.07 -1.64 2.63
CA HIS A 196 3.68 -1.98 3.91
C HIS A 196 3.51 -0.87 4.95
N GLY A 197 3.80 -1.19 6.22
CA GLY A 197 3.77 -0.21 7.29
C GLY A 197 4.73 0.94 7.05
N GLY A 198 5.98 0.64 6.70
CA GLY A 198 6.99 1.63 6.37
C GLY A 198 6.59 2.50 5.17
N THR A 199 6.01 1.88 4.12
CA THR A 199 5.54 2.61 2.92
C THR A 199 4.44 3.61 3.29
N ILE A 200 3.47 3.21 4.14
CA ILE A 200 2.39 4.12 4.60
C ILE A 200 2.98 5.30 5.37
N MET A 201 3.90 5.02 6.33
CA MET A 201 4.59 6.06 7.09
C MET A 201 5.34 7.03 6.17
N ALA A 202 6.07 6.51 5.16
CA ALA A 202 6.80 7.35 4.20
C ALA A 202 5.86 8.20 3.34
N LEU A 203 4.81 7.62 2.78
CA LEU A 203 3.86 8.35 1.95
C LEU A 203 3.11 9.43 2.73
N LEU A 204 2.68 9.14 3.96
CA LEU A 204 1.99 10.13 4.79
C LEU A 204 2.94 11.22 5.30
N HIS A 205 4.19 10.89 5.62
CA HIS A 205 5.21 11.91 5.89
C HIS A 205 5.40 12.87 4.70
N ILE A 206 5.38 12.35 3.46
CA ILE A 206 5.49 13.17 2.24
C ILE A 206 4.24 14.04 2.02
N LEU A 207 3.05 13.45 2.20
CA LEU A 207 1.77 14.09 1.86
C LEU A 207 1.23 15.02 2.94
N ALA A 208 1.41 14.65 4.21
CA ALA A 208 0.85 15.36 5.37
C ALA A 208 1.91 16.10 6.19
N GLY A 209 3.19 15.83 6.00
CA GLY A 209 4.25 16.29 6.88
C GLY A 209 4.31 15.51 8.19
N GLY A 210 4.71 16.14 9.30
CA GLY A 210 4.78 15.49 10.61
C GLY A 210 5.95 14.51 10.76
N ASN A 211 5.95 13.76 11.86
CA ASN A 211 7.00 12.76 12.10
C ASN A 211 6.66 11.46 11.36
N TYR A 212 7.66 10.81 10.79
CA TYR A 212 7.52 9.53 10.07
C TYR A 212 6.79 8.48 10.93
N PHE A 213 7.12 8.35 12.20
CA PHE A 213 6.56 7.33 13.09
C PHE A 213 5.15 7.64 13.61
N ASP A 214 4.60 8.85 13.35
CA ASP A 214 3.23 9.18 13.76
C ASP A 214 2.18 8.39 12.97
N TYR A 215 2.55 7.83 11.82
CA TYR A 215 1.66 7.12 10.89
C TYR A 215 1.75 5.59 10.96
N GLN A 216 2.10 5.05 12.13
CA GLN A 216 2.12 3.60 12.31
C GLN A 216 0.72 3.02 12.22
N VAL A 217 0.61 1.84 11.58
CA VAL A 217 -0.67 1.17 11.35
C VAL A 217 -0.54 -0.33 11.55
N LYS A 218 -1.58 -0.97 12.11
CA LYS A 218 -1.63 -2.43 12.26
C LYS A 218 -1.82 -3.13 10.91
N ASN A 219 -1.45 -4.41 10.82
CA ASN A 219 -1.70 -5.22 9.62
C ASN A 219 -3.20 -5.25 9.30
N GLY A 220 -3.54 -5.05 8.03
CA GLY A 220 -4.91 -4.92 7.55
C GLY A 220 -5.52 -3.53 7.73
N GLY A 221 -5.01 -2.71 8.67
CA GLY A 221 -5.42 -1.32 8.86
C GLY A 221 -4.82 -0.37 7.83
N GLY A 222 -5.18 0.91 7.92
CA GLY A 222 -4.73 1.89 6.93
C GLY A 222 -5.20 3.31 7.19
N TYR A 223 -5.09 4.13 6.14
CA TYR A 223 -5.52 5.52 6.15
C TYR A 223 -6.32 5.86 4.90
N CYS A 224 -7.34 6.68 5.06
CA CYS A 224 -8.07 7.32 3.97
C CYS A 224 -7.64 8.80 3.86
N CYS A 225 -7.12 9.18 2.70
CA CYS A 225 -6.69 10.54 2.40
C CYS A 225 -7.61 11.13 1.34
N LYS A 226 -8.16 12.33 1.57
CA LYS A 226 -8.75 13.12 0.50
C LYS A 226 -7.67 14.05 -0.04
N LEU A 227 -7.40 13.94 -1.33
CA LEU A 227 -6.28 14.59 -1.99
C LEU A 227 -6.76 15.34 -3.24
N ARG A 228 -6.04 16.40 -3.58
CA ARG A 228 -6.11 17.06 -4.88
C ARG A 228 -4.77 16.92 -5.58
N LEU A 229 -4.81 16.48 -6.82
CA LEU A 229 -3.65 16.40 -7.69
C LEU A 229 -3.75 17.52 -8.72
N CYS A 230 -2.75 18.41 -8.72
CA CYS A 230 -2.64 19.55 -9.65
C CYS A 230 -1.33 19.40 -10.42
N GLY A 231 -1.36 18.80 -11.61
CA GLY A 231 -0.15 18.31 -12.26
C GLY A 231 0.53 17.25 -11.40
N GLU A 232 1.80 17.45 -11.06
CA GLU A 232 2.57 16.51 -10.21
C GLU A 232 2.47 16.84 -8.70
N GLU A 233 1.78 17.91 -8.33
CA GLU A 233 1.67 18.38 -6.94
C GLU A 233 0.45 17.77 -6.25
N TRP A 234 0.69 17.09 -5.11
CA TRP A 234 -0.33 16.54 -4.25
C TRP A 234 -0.67 17.50 -3.10
N LYS A 235 -1.96 17.74 -2.88
CA LYS A 235 -2.46 18.55 -1.76
C LYS A 235 -3.39 17.71 -0.91
N LEU A 236 -3.09 17.58 0.38
CA LEU A 236 -3.92 16.84 1.34
C LEU A 236 -5.02 17.75 1.89
N ASP A 237 -6.27 17.33 1.75
CA ASP A 237 -7.43 18.01 2.31
C ASP A 237 -7.88 17.39 3.64
N SER A 238 -7.82 16.06 3.78
CA SER A 238 -8.10 15.36 5.04
C SER A 238 -7.40 14.02 5.12
N LEU A 239 -7.10 13.59 6.34
CA LEU A 239 -6.50 12.31 6.70
C LEU A 239 -7.31 11.67 7.82
N GLU A 240 -7.67 10.41 7.66
CA GLU A 240 -8.42 9.62 8.63
C GLU A 240 -7.83 8.22 8.73
N GLU A 241 -7.50 7.78 9.95
CA GLU A 241 -7.06 6.40 10.20
C GLU A 241 -8.25 5.45 10.13
N ILE A 242 -8.08 4.34 9.42
CA ILE A 242 -9.06 3.25 9.38
C ILE A 242 -8.60 2.17 10.34
N ILE A 243 -9.29 2.08 11.46
CA ILE A 243 -9.12 1.01 12.45
C ILE A 243 -10.00 -0.16 12.02
N ILE A 244 -9.38 -1.30 11.74
CA ILE A 244 -10.06 -2.50 11.26
C ILE A 244 -9.94 -3.62 12.30
#